data_70dd0f46a264e9de1315d274f8cf0d8a
#
_entry.id   70dd0f46a264e9de1315d274f8cf0d8a
#
_cell.length_a   1.000
_cell.length_b   1.000
_cell.length_c   1.000
_cell.angle_alpha   90.00
_cell.angle_beta   90.00
_cell.angle_gamma   90.00
#
_symmetry.space_group_name_H-M   'P 1'
#
loop_
_entity.id
_entity.type
_entity.pdbx_description
1 polymer ?
#
loop_
_entity_poly.entity_id
_entity_poly.type
_entity_poly.pdbx_seq_one_letter_code
_entity_poly.pdbx_strand_id
1 'polypeptide(L)'
;MRQKIKMKILKWLFNKKPNVESKRTYSTSFMKAANFTARQGKQVCIRKDYHDRILKITQVVGKNEVSIASYMDNVLAHHFATFQGEITELYDERKKESIF
;
A
#
# COMPACT_ATOMS: atom_id res chain seq x y z
N MET A 1 -27.84 -6.28 -23.68
CA MET A 1 -26.59 -6.04 -24.39
C MET A 1 -26.06 -4.63 -24.22
N ARG A 2 -26.89 -3.61 -24.43
CA ARG A 2 -26.46 -2.23 -24.27
C ARG A 2 -25.99 -1.94 -22.84
N GLN A 3 -26.66 -2.51 -21.86
CA GLN A 3 -26.27 -2.30 -20.47
C GLN A 3 -24.90 -2.88 -20.14
N LYS A 4 -24.59 -4.04 -20.70
CA LYS A 4 -23.28 -4.65 -20.53
C LYS A 4 -22.16 -3.80 -21.10
N ILE A 5 -22.43 -3.20 -22.26
CA ILE A 5 -21.46 -2.30 -22.89
C ILE A 5 -21.27 -1.05 -22.05
N LYS A 6 -22.36 -0.48 -21.56
CA LYS A 6 -22.30 0.68 -20.67
C LYS A 6 -21.51 0.40 -19.41
N MET A 7 -21.76 -0.75 -18.80
CA MET A 7 -21.04 -1.16 -17.59
C MET A 7 -19.56 -1.36 -17.87
N LYS A 8 -19.20 -1.93 -19.00
CA LYS A 8 -17.81 -2.08 -19.39
C LYS A 8 -17.13 -0.75 -19.58
N ILE A 9 -17.82 0.19 -20.21
CA ILE A 9 -17.28 1.52 -20.43
C ILE A 9 -17.10 2.25 -19.11
N LEU A 10 -18.07 2.16 -18.21
CA LEU A 10 -17.98 2.76 -16.87
C LEU A 10 -16.84 2.16 -16.07
N LYS A 11 -16.72 0.85 -16.05
CA LYS A 11 -15.62 0.17 -15.40
C LYS A 11 -14.29 0.61 -15.98
N TRP A 12 -14.21 0.69 -17.29
CA TRP A 12 -13.01 1.11 -17.98
C TRP A 12 -12.63 2.53 -17.62
N LEU A 13 -13.60 3.43 -17.55
CA LEU A 13 -13.36 4.81 -17.17
C LEU A 13 -12.87 4.94 -15.73
N PHE A 14 -13.46 4.14 -14.82
CA PHE A 14 -13.02 4.15 -13.43
C PHE A 14 -11.64 3.55 -13.23
N ASN A 15 -11.31 2.50 -13.98
CA ASN A 15 -10.07 1.77 -13.82
C ASN A 15 -8.99 2.17 -14.81
N LYS A 16 -9.33 3.08 -15.69
CA LYS A 16 -8.48 3.40 -16.83
C LYS A 16 -7.14 3.95 -16.42
N LYS A 17 -7.13 5.08 -15.81
CA LYS A 17 -5.91 5.74 -15.39
C LYS A 17 -6.18 6.52 -14.13
N PRO A 18 -5.35 6.38 -13.13
CA PRO A 18 -5.39 7.35 -12.05
C PRO A 18 -5.12 8.72 -12.65
N ASN A 19 -5.77 9.74 -12.17
CA ASN A 19 -5.46 11.09 -12.60
C ASN A 19 -4.11 11.50 -12.01
N VAL A 20 -3.61 12.66 -12.41
CA VAL A 20 -2.31 13.15 -11.96
C VAL A 20 -2.27 13.26 -10.44
N GLU A 21 -3.38 13.67 -9.85
CA GLU A 21 -3.50 13.83 -8.41
C GLU A 21 -3.40 12.49 -7.67
N SER A 22 -4.04 11.44 -8.20
CA SER A 22 -3.95 10.10 -7.62
C SER A 22 -2.53 9.57 -7.69
N LYS A 23 -1.85 9.78 -8.79
CA LYS A 23 -0.45 9.36 -8.95
C LYS A 23 0.45 10.10 -7.97
N ARG A 24 0.25 11.39 -7.83
CA ARG A 24 1.02 12.20 -6.89
C ARG A 24 0.78 11.76 -5.47
N THR A 25 -0.48 11.49 -5.12
CA THR A 25 -0.85 11.01 -3.79
C THR A 25 -0.18 9.68 -3.47
N TYR A 26 -0.18 8.76 -4.45
CA TYR A 26 0.47 7.47 -4.26
C TYR A 26 1.97 7.65 -4.01
N SER A 27 2.64 8.43 -4.85
CA SER A 27 4.07 8.67 -4.69
C SER A 27 4.40 9.32 -3.35
N THR A 28 3.61 10.32 -2.95
CA THR A 28 3.81 11.00 -1.68
C THR A 28 3.63 10.05 -0.50
N SER A 29 2.64 9.18 -0.58
CA SER A 29 2.33 8.26 0.52
C SER A 29 3.30 7.09 0.60
N PHE A 30 3.74 6.55 -0.53
CA PHE A 30 4.45 5.26 -0.54
C PHE A 30 5.89 5.34 -1.01
N MET A 31 6.33 6.44 -1.61
CA MET A 31 7.68 6.58 -2.14
C MET A 31 8.51 7.55 -1.31
N LYS A 32 8.38 7.49 0.00
CA LYS A 32 9.19 8.32 0.90
C LYS A 32 10.12 7.45 1.71
N ALA A 33 11.27 7.99 2.08
CA ALA A 33 12.22 7.28 2.91
C ALA A 33 11.67 7.13 4.33
N ALA A 34 11.81 5.94 4.89
CA ALA A 34 11.39 5.66 6.26
C ALA A 34 12.45 6.12 7.25
N ASN A 35 12.02 6.32 8.49
CA ASN A 35 12.91 6.74 9.57
C ASN A 35 13.71 5.59 10.17
N PHE A 36 13.67 4.41 9.55
CA PHE A 36 14.41 3.27 10.07
C PHE A 36 15.07 2.53 8.91
N THR A 37 16.05 1.71 9.23
CA THR A 37 16.70 0.84 8.25
C THR A 37 16.28 -0.60 8.49
N ALA A 38 16.51 -1.46 7.49
CA ALA A 38 16.20 -2.87 7.62
C ALA A 38 16.90 -3.52 8.82
N ARG A 39 18.06 -3.01 9.20
CA ARG A 39 18.81 -3.53 10.35
C ARG A 39 18.13 -3.25 11.68
N GLN A 40 17.40 -2.15 11.76
CA GLN A 40 16.70 -1.74 12.97
C GLN A 40 15.36 -2.46 13.14
N GLY A 41 14.84 -3.02 12.05
CA GLY A 41 13.55 -3.69 12.06
C GLY A 41 13.66 -5.18 12.35
N LYS A 42 12.51 -5.81 12.50
CA LYS A 42 12.41 -7.25 12.58
C LYS A 42 12.23 -7.82 11.17
N GLN A 43 12.67 -9.05 10.99
CA GLN A 43 12.57 -9.70 9.69
C GLN A 43 11.26 -10.46 9.55
N VAL A 44 10.61 -10.30 8.41
CA VAL A 44 9.39 -11.03 8.07
C VAL A 44 9.52 -11.51 6.64
N CYS A 45 9.18 -12.78 6.41
CA CYS A 45 9.21 -13.35 5.06
C CYS A 45 8.02 -12.85 4.25
N ILE A 46 8.29 -12.48 3.01
CA ILE A 46 7.23 -12.16 2.06
C ILE A 46 7.39 -13.06 0.82
N ARG A 47 6.31 -13.24 0.10
CA ARG A 47 6.34 -14.08 -1.09
C ARG A 47 7.27 -13.47 -2.14
N LYS A 48 7.93 -14.35 -2.88
CA LYS A 48 8.89 -13.93 -3.90
C LYS A 48 8.26 -13.00 -4.93
N ASP A 49 7.07 -13.32 -5.42
CA ASP A 49 6.41 -12.50 -6.43
C ASP A 49 6.04 -11.11 -5.90
N TYR A 50 5.67 -10.99 -4.64
CA TYR A 50 5.45 -9.67 -4.03
C TYR A 50 6.75 -8.92 -3.89
N HIS A 51 7.80 -9.60 -3.45
CA HIS A 51 9.12 -9.01 -3.33
C HIS A 51 9.60 -8.46 -4.67
N ASP A 52 9.48 -9.26 -5.72
CA ASP A 52 9.93 -8.87 -7.05
C ASP A 52 9.11 -7.69 -7.58
N ARG A 53 7.83 -7.68 -7.30
CA ARG A 53 6.96 -6.58 -7.70
C ARG A 53 7.32 -5.29 -6.97
N ILE A 54 7.56 -5.37 -5.68
CA ILE A 54 7.97 -4.21 -4.88
C ILE A 54 9.32 -3.69 -5.36
N LEU A 55 10.23 -4.60 -5.67
CA LEU A 55 11.54 -4.21 -6.18
C LEU A 55 11.42 -3.40 -7.47
N LYS A 56 10.58 -3.85 -8.39
CA LYS A 56 10.34 -3.12 -9.63
C LYS A 56 9.73 -1.75 -9.37
N ILE A 57 8.79 -1.67 -8.45
CA ILE A 57 8.14 -0.40 -8.11
C ILE A 57 9.15 0.58 -7.53
N THR A 58 9.95 0.13 -6.58
CA THR A 58 10.91 1.02 -5.92
C THR A 58 12.03 1.44 -6.87
N GLN A 59 12.42 0.57 -7.80
CA GLN A 59 13.45 0.91 -8.78
C GLN A 59 12.95 1.91 -9.82
N VAL A 60 11.74 1.70 -10.32
CA VAL A 60 11.22 2.52 -11.42
C VAL A 60 10.48 3.75 -10.89
N VAL A 61 9.46 3.55 -10.07
CA VAL A 61 8.66 4.65 -9.55
C VAL A 61 9.44 5.42 -8.50
N GLY A 62 10.14 4.72 -7.64
CA GLY A 62 10.96 5.33 -6.59
C GLY A 62 12.34 5.76 -7.07
N LYS A 63 12.69 5.53 -8.33
CA LYS A 63 13.95 5.94 -8.94
C LYS A 63 15.17 5.45 -8.16
N ASN A 64 15.07 4.27 -7.57
CA ASN A 64 16.10 3.67 -6.72
C ASN A 64 16.44 4.49 -5.46
N GLU A 65 15.61 5.46 -5.11
CA GLU A 65 15.81 6.29 -3.92
C GLU A 65 15.04 5.75 -2.70
N VAL A 66 14.18 4.77 -2.92
CA VAL A 66 13.33 4.19 -1.88
C VAL A 66 13.68 2.73 -1.74
N SER A 67 14.01 2.30 -0.53
CA SER A 67 14.29 0.89 -0.28
C SER A 67 13.00 0.08 -0.15
N ILE A 68 13.12 -1.24 -0.28
CA ILE A 68 12.00 -2.15 -0.04
C ILE A 68 11.48 -1.96 1.38
N ALA A 69 12.37 -1.81 2.35
CA ALA A 69 11.99 -1.59 3.74
C ALA A 69 11.17 -0.31 3.92
N SER A 70 11.59 0.77 3.26
CA SER A 70 10.84 2.03 3.30
C SER A 70 9.46 1.89 2.67
N TYR A 71 9.38 1.22 1.54
CA TYR A 71 8.11 0.98 0.87
C TYR A 71 7.17 0.19 1.78
N MET A 72 7.66 -0.89 2.37
CA MET A 72 6.87 -1.72 3.28
C MET A 72 6.41 -0.94 4.51
N ASP A 73 7.29 -0.12 5.07
CA ASP A 73 6.94 0.74 6.19
C ASP A 73 5.78 1.67 5.84
N ASN A 74 5.86 2.29 4.67
CA ASN A 74 4.80 3.18 4.20
C ASN A 74 3.48 2.46 3.97
N VAL A 75 3.53 1.25 3.39
CA VAL A 75 2.33 0.44 3.15
C VAL A 75 1.66 0.07 4.47
N LEU A 76 2.45 -0.39 5.43
CA LEU A 76 1.92 -0.79 6.73
C LEU A 76 1.36 0.41 7.50
N ALA A 77 2.07 1.53 7.48
CA ALA A 77 1.59 2.74 8.12
C ALA A 77 0.25 3.18 7.53
N HIS A 78 0.13 3.15 6.22
CA HIS A 78 -1.10 3.50 5.53
C HIS A 78 -2.23 2.53 5.88
N HIS A 79 -1.92 1.24 5.89
CA HIS A 79 -2.88 0.20 6.23
C HIS A 79 -3.44 0.41 7.64
N PHE A 80 -2.56 0.60 8.62
CA PHE A 80 -2.99 0.80 10.00
C PHE A 80 -3.76 2.11 10.19
N ALA A 81 -3.34 3.17 9.53
CA ALA A 81 -4.06 4.43 9.60
C ALA A 81 -5.46 4.30 9.01
N THR A 82 -5.60 3.54 7.94
CA THR A 82 -6.88 3.36 7.26
C THR A 82 -7.84 2.48 8.05
N PHE A 83 -7.32 1.40 8.65
CA PHE A 83 -8.15 0.37 9.26
C PHE A 83 -8.02 0.27 10.78
N GLN A 84 -7.41 1.26 11.41
CA GLN A 84 -7.19 1.24 12.85
C GLN A 84 -8.48 1.01 13.63
N GLY A 85 -9.57 1.67 13.25
CA GLY A 85 -10.85 1.52 13.91
C GLY A 85 -11.39 0.10 13.84
N GLU A 86 -11.40 -0.46 12.64
CA GLU A 86 -11.91 -1.81 12.43
C GLU A 86 -11.05 -2.86 13.13
N ILE A 87 -9.75 -2.69 13.07
CA ILE A 87 -8.82 -3.62 13.72
C ILE A 87 -8.99 -3.56 15.23
N THR A 88 -9.11 -2.36 15.78
CA THR A 88 -9.29 -2.17 17.22
C THR A 88 -10.58 -2.83 17.70
N GLU A 89 -11.68 -2.62 16.98
CA GLU A 89 -12.95 -3.25 17.32
C GLU A 89 -12.86 -4.76 17.33
N LEU A 90 -12.27 -5.34 16.29
CA LEU A 90 -12.16 -6.78 16.19
C LEU A 90 -11.22 -7.35 17.26
N TYR A 91 -10.15 -6.65 17.53
CA TYR A 91 -9.21 -7.07 18.56
C TYR A 91 -9.84 -7.04 19.94
N ASP A 92 -10.51 -5.94 20.26
CA ASP A 92 -11.13 -5.75 21.59
C ASP A 92 -12.24 -6.74 21.86
N GLU A 93 -12.97 -7.18 20.84
CA GLU A 93 -13.98 -8.21 20.97
C GLU A 93 -13.39 -9.52 21.51
N ARG A 94 -12.13 -9.76 21.26
CA ARG A 94 -11.49 -11.03 21.58
C ARG A 94 -10.53 -10.96 22.77
N LYS A 95 -9.82 -9.86 22.91
CA LYS A 95 -8.72 -9.73 23.87
C LYS A 95 -8.98 -8.69 24.95
N LYS A 96 -9.83 -7.72 24.70
CA LYS A 96 -10.07 -6.60 25.61
C LYS A 96 -8.82 -5.81 25.93
N GLU A 97 -7.84 -5.84 25.04
CA GLU A 97 -6.61 -5.06 25.13
C GLU A 97 -6.47 -4.21 23.88
N SER A 98 -5.92 -3.02 24.04
CA SER A 98 -5.67 -2.16 22.89
C SER A 98 -4.42 -2.64 22.14
N ILE A 99 -4.50 -2.64 20.81
CA ILE A 99 -3.38 -3.00 19.95
C ILE A 99 -2.59 -1.77 19.52
N PHE A 100 -3.16 -0.59 19.68
CA PHE A 100 -2.51 0.65 19.25
C PHE A 100 -2.12 1.56 20.44
#